data_a7057785945cbe165dfd8aa8d97204b1
#
_entry.id   a7057785945cbe165dfd8aa8d97204b1
#
_cell.length_a   1.000
_cell.length_b   1.000
_cell.length_c   1.000
_cell.angle_alpha   90.00
_cell.angle_beta   90.00
_cell.angle_gamma   90.00
#
_symmetry.space_group_name_H-M   'P 1'
#
loop_
_entity.id
_entity.type
_entity.pdbx_description
1 polymer ?
#
loop_
_entity_poly.entity_id
_entity_poly.type
_entity_poly.pdbx_seq_one_letter_code
_entity_poly.pdbx_strand_id
1 'polypeptide(L)'
;MASHSAENAGSPSYTGPFIIVAALFGIFGFLTSLNNQLVTKLKETFQLGYGQAMLATAAWFLAYLVFSVPSGKLIEMVGYKKTMVISLFIMVLGALAFIPAANSVSFPLTLGAIFLLATGVCALQTSANPYAAILGPESSAALRVNLAQAFNSGASALAPVVATTFILANANKMGTTTEQAHMLVTPYIVIAASLLVLGFVVMGLHLPAVTSTRDFRPGDDVAGGRSIWSHSHVVLGMLGIFFYVGEEIALAAIGVRFGVEQGISSVKIAGLLVTIYYLLIMVGRFAGSALMTRIRPEKLLVGLGIFGILLMALGMMTSGTLAVSCLVLCGLANSIMYPTIFALGIAELGPLTSKGSGVITIGNVGGAAIPPLFGLMADHMGIQHAFILPIICYVFITYYGLSGYKPSRDAA
;
A
#
# COMPACT_ATOMS: atom_id res chain seq x y z
N MET A 1 11.38 44.00 35.28
CA MET A 1 11.82 43.80 33.87
C MET A 1 12.77 42.62 33.80
N ALA A 2 12.28 41.40 33.81
CA ALA A 2 13.07 40.19 33.55
C ALA A 2 12.09 38.97 33.45
N SER A 3 11.37 38.81 32.35
CA SER A 3 10.56 37.61 32.12
C SER A 3 10.09 37.42 30.66
N HIS A 4 10.93 37.77 29.67
CA HIS A 4 10.56 37.60 28.25
C HIS A 4 11.68 36.99 27.39
N SER A 5 12.51 36.11 27.94
CA SER A 5 13.60 35.50 27.17
C SER A 5 13.68 33.97 27.20
N ALA A 6 12.58 33.27 27.55
CA ALA A 6 12.58 31.80 27.61
C ALA A 6 11.63 31.11 26.58
N GLU A 7 11.10 31.82 25.60
CA GLU A 7 10.04 31.29 24.71
C GLU A 7 10.48 30.98 23.26
N ASN A 8 11.80 30.97 22.98
CA ASN A 8 12.33 30.60 21.65
C ASN A 8 13.33 29.44 21.70
N ALA A 9 13.08 28.42 22.50
CA ALA A 9 13.67 27.12 22.25
C ALA A 9 12.88 26.52 21.05
N GLY A 10 13.47 26.65 19.84
CA GLY A 10 12.82 26.26 18.59
C GLY A 10 12.24 24.85 18.67
N SER A 11 10.93 24.72 18.41
CA SER A 11 10.28 23.44 18.25
C SER A 11 11.09 22.58 17.27
N PRO A 12 11.39 21.31 17.58
CA PRO A 12 12.23 20.47 16.73
C PRO A 12 11.63 20.42 15.31
N SER A 13 12.44 20.81 14.32
CA SER A 13 12.00 20.76 12.92
C SER A 13 11.95 19.31 12.45
N TYR A 14 10.76 18.78 12.24
CA TYR A 14 10.54 17.44 11.70
C TYR A 14 10.62 17.36 10.16
N THR A 15 10.85 18.49 9.49
CA THR A 15 10.86 18.56 8.01
C THR A 15 11.97 17.70 7.42
N GLY A 16 13.20 17.77 7.95
CA GLY A 16 14.30 16.93 7.47
C GLY A 16 14.02 15.43 7.59
N PRO A 17 13.70 14.92 8.79
CA PRO A 17 13.29 13.52 8.97
C PRO A 17 12.13 13.10 8.08
N PHE A 18 11.13 13.96 7.86
CA PHE A 18 10.00 13.67 7.00
C PHE A 18 10.41 13.53 5.52
N ILE A 19 11.27 14.40 5.00
CA ILE A 19 11.80 14.30 3.63
C ILE A 19 12.50 12.96 3.42
N ILE A 20 13.30 12.50 4.40
CA ILE A 20 13.97 11.21 4.35
C ILE A 20 12.94 10.07 4.25
N VAL A 21 11.90 10.12 5.09
CA VAL A 21 10.84 9.11 5.08
C VAL A 21 10.07 9.13 3.75
N ALA A 22 9.73 10.30 3.22
CA ALA A 22 9.07 10.44 1.93
C ALA A 22 9.93 9.87 0.78
N ALA A 23 11.24 10.14 0.78
CA ALA A 23 12.18 9.55 -0.17
C ALA A 23 12.25 8.03 -0.05
N LEU A 24 12.27 7.49 1.18
CA LEU A 24 12.21 6.05 1.44
C LEU A 24 10.92 5.44 0.86
N PHE A 25 9.78 6.09 1.04
CA PHE A 25 8.52 5.65 0.42
C PHE A 25 8.59 5.65 -1.10
N GLY A 26 9.22 6.66 -1.72
CA GLY A 26 9.42 6.72 -3.16
C GLY A 26 10.29 5.56 -3.67
N ILE A 27 11.46 5.33 -3.08
CA ILE A 27 12.37 4.24 -3.46
C ILE A 27 11.69 2.88 -3.25
N PHE A 28 11.06 2.68 -2.11
CA PHE A 28 10.30 1.47 -1.82
C PHE A 28 9.18 1.23 -2.85
N GLY A 29 8.38 2.25 -3.17
CA GLY A 29 7.31 2.15 -4.16
C GLY A 29 7.83 1.78 -5.55
N PHE A 30 8.91 2.43 -5.99
CA PHE A 30 9.57 2.11 -7.25
C PHE A 30 10.02 0.64 -7.30
N LEU A 31 10.76 0.19 -6.28
CA LEU A 31 11.32 -1.17 -6.25
C LEU A 31 10.22 -2.24 -6.18
N THR A 32 9.16 -1.99 -5.39
CA THR A 32 8.03 -2.90 -5.31
C THR A 32 7.26 -2.99 -6.63
N SER A 33 7.01 -1.86 -7.28
CA SER A 33 6.35 -1.81 -8.58
C SER A 33 7.20 -2.46 -9.68
N LEU A 34 8.52 -2.24 -9.66
CA LEU A 34 9.46 -2.91 -10.56
C LEU A 34 9.42 -4.43 -10.37
N ASN A 35 9.44 -4.90 -9.12
CA ASN A 35 9.31 -6.33 -8.82
C ASN A 35 8.01 -6.91 -9.37
N ASN A 36 6.88 -6.21 -9.27
CA ASN A 36 5.61 -6.67 -9.81
C ASN A 36 5.67 -6.89 -11.32
N GLN A 37 6.38 -6.03 -12.07
CA GLN A 37 6.60 -6.22 -13.50
C GLN A 37 7.44 -7.47 -13.79
N LEU A 38 8.49 -7.69 -13.01
CA LEU A 38 9.36 -8.87 -13.15
C LEU A 38 8.63 -10.17 -12.81
N VAL A 39 7.81 -10.18 -11.75
CA VAL A 39 6.95 -11.32 -11.38
C VAL A 39 5.94 -11.63 -12.49
N THR A 40 5.35 -10.61 -13.09
CA THR A 40 4.44 -10.79 -14.24
C THR A 40 5.17 -11.45 -15.40
N LYS A 41 6.39 -11.01 -15.71
CA LYS A 41 7.21 -11.63 -16.77
C LYS A 41 7.59 -13.06 -16.44
N LEU A 42 7.94 -13.38 -15.19
CA LEU A 42 8.20 -14.76 -14.76
C LEU A 42 6.97 -15.66 -14.97
N LYS A 43 5.75 -15.17 -14.66
CA LYS A 43 4.52 -15.92 -14.91
C LYS A 43 4.34 -16.24 -16.39
N GLU A 44 4.57 -15.27 -17.27
CA GLU A 44 4.52 -15.47 -18.74
C GLU A 44 5.59 -16.49 -19.20
N THR A 45 6.83 -16.32 -18.73
CA THR A 45 7.96 -17.20 -19.07
C THR A 45 7.72 -18.64 -18.64
N PHE A 46 7.11 -18.86 -17.47
CA PHE A 46 6.78 -20.20 -16.96
C PHE A 46 5.48 -20.75 -17.53
N GLN A 47 4.80 -20.01 -18.42
CA GLN A 47 3.51 -20.38 -19.02
C GLN A 47 2.48 -20.82 -17.96
N LEU A 48 2.41 -20.10 -16.85
CA LEU A 48 1.57 -20.46 -15.72
C LEU A 48 0.09 -20.37 -16.07
N GLY A 49 -0.66 -21.42 -15.72
CA GLY A 49 -2.11 -21.38 -15.77
C GLY A 49 -2.70 -20.34 -14.81
N TYR A 50 -3.95 -19.95 -15.05
CA TYR A 50 -4.66 -18.93 -14.25
C TYR A 50 -4.62 -19.22 -12.74
N GLY A 51 -4.87 -20.46 -12.32
CA GLY A 51 -4.81 -20.85 -10.90
C GLY A 51 -3.41 -20.67 -10.28
N GLN A 52 -2.36 -21.02 -11.01
CA GLN A 52 -0.99 -20.81 -10.54
C GLN A 52 -0.65 -19.32 -10.43
N ALA A 53 -1.11 -18.50 -11.36
CA ALA A 53 -0.94 -17.05 -11.28
C ALA A 53 -1.63 -16.47 -10.04
N MET A 54 -2.80 -16.98 -9.66
CA MET A 54 -3.49 -16.59 -8.43
C MET A 54 -2.73 -16.99 -7.15
N LEU A 55 -2.02 -18.15 -7.15
CA LEU A 55 -1.18 -18.53 -6.02
C LEU A 55 -0.07 -17.52 -5.72
N ALA A 56 0.51 -16.89 -6.75
CA ALA A 56 1.50 -15.84 -6.54
C ALA A 56 0.91 -14.60 -5.83
N THR A 57 -0.32 -14.22 -6.20
CA THR A 57 -1.05 -13.15 -5.51
C THR A 57 -1.42 -13.55 -4.07
N ALA A 58 -1.86 -14.79 -3.89
CA ALA A 58 -2.16 -15.34 -2.56
C ALA A 58 -0.91 -15.37 -1.67
N ALA A 59 0.26 -15.78 -2.20
CA ALA A 59 1.52 -15.78 -1.45
C ALA A 59 1.91 -14.36 -0.98
N TRP A 60 1.69 -13.34 -1.82
CA TRP A 60 1.93 -11.95 -1.44
C TRP A 60 1.07 -11.52 -0.24
N PHE A 61 -0.23 -11.72 -0.31
CA PHE A 61 -1.14 -11.29 0.75
C PHE A 61 -1.13 -12.19 1.99
N LEU A 62 -0.75 -13.46 1.83
CA LEU A 62 -0.51 -14.37 2.97
C LEU A 62 0.60 -13.83 3.88
N ALA A 63 1.64 -13.20 3.32
CA ALA A 63 2.68 -12.56 4.11
C ALA A 63 2.11 -11.44 5.00
N TYR A 64 1.16 -10.66 4.50
CA TYR A 64 0.48 -9.64 5.32
C TYR A 64 -0.36 -10.25 6.43
N LEU A 65 -1.10 -11.33 6.14
CA LEU A 65 -1.90 -12.03 7.14
C LEU A 65 -1.03 -12.55 8.30
N VAL A 66 0.11 -13.14 7.97
CA VAL A 66 0.98 -13.82 8.95
C VAL A 66 1.88 -12.83 9.67
N PHE A 67 2.46 -11.84 8.98
CA PHE A 67 3.54 -11.01 9.50
C PHE A 67 3.15 -9.60 9.93
N SER A 68 1.92 -9.12 9.70
CA SER A 68 1.50 -7.78 10.14
C SER A 68 1.59 -7.63 11.66
N VAL A 69 1.01 -8.55 12.43
CA VAL A 69 1.07 -8.50 13.91
C VAL A 69 2.48 -8.73 14.44
N PRO A 70 3.24 -9.74 13.98
CA PRO A 70 4.65 -9.89 14.33
C PRO A 70 5.49 -8.65 14.03
N SER A 71 5.23 -7.94 12.93
CA SER A 71 5.91 -6.69 12.60
C SER A 71 5.60 -5.56 13.60
N GLY A 72 4.35 -5.45 14.05
CA GLY A 72 3.96 -4.54 15.13
C GLY A 72 4.72 -4.84 16.42
N LYS A 73 4.83 -6.13 16.78
CA LYS A 73 5.61 -6.57 17.95
C LYS A 73 7.12 -6.31 17.78
N LEU A 74 7.65 -6.46 16.57
CA LEU A 74 9.05 -6.14 16.29
C LEU A 74 9.34 -4.65 16.53
N ILE A 75 8.41 -3.76 16.16
CA ILE A 75 8.53 -2.31 16.45
C ILE A 75 8.62 -2.07 17.96
N GLU A 76 7.82 -2.75 18.78
CA GLU A 76 7.88 -2.64 20.24
C GLU A 76 9.23 -3.08 20.80
N MET A 77 9.82 -4.13 20.22
CA MET A 77 11.09 -4.69 20.69
C MET A 77 12.31 -3.84 20.30
N VAL A 78 12.36 -3.35 19.06
CA VAL A 78 13.57 -2.73 18.52
C VAL A 78 13.37 -1.29 18.05
N GLY A 79 12.14 -0.78 18.00
CA GLY A 79 11.76 0.57 17.53
C GLY A 79 11.58 0.65 16.03
N TYR A 80 10.96 1.74 15.57
CA TYR A 80 10.60 1.96 14.16
C TYR A 80 11.79 1.90 13.19
N LYS A 81 12.88 2.63 13.49
CA LYS A 81 14.06 2.69 12.61
C LYS A 81 14.67 1.31 12.38
N LYS A 82 14.92 0.55 13.47
CA LYS A 82 15.54 -0.77 13.34
C LYS A 82 14.61 -1.74 12.63
N THR A 83 13.30 -1.64 12.85
CA THR A 83 12.31 -2.46 12.11
C THR A 83 12.35 -2.15 10.62
N MET A 84 12.40 -0.87 10.21
CA MET A 84 12.56 -0.50 8.80
C MET A 84 13.84 -1.08 8.18
N VAL A 85 14.97 -1.02 8.90
CA VAL A 85 16.25 -1.60 8.44
C VAL A 85 16.13 -3.12 8.29
N ILE A 86 15.61 -3.82 9.29
CA ILE A 86 15.38 -5.27 9.25
C ILE A 86 14.48 -5.63 8.07
N SER A 87 13.42 -4.87 7.85
CA SER A 87 12.49 -5.07 6.74
C SER A 87 13.18 -4.98 5.39
N LEU A 88 14.05 -4.00 5.20
CA LEU A 88 14.83 -3.83 3.98
C LEU A 88 15.78 -5.03 3.76
N PHE A 89 16.42 -5.54 4.81
CA PHE A 89 17.26 -6.75 4.69
C PHE A 89 16.43 -8.00 4.37
N ILE A 90 15.23 -8.15 4.93
CA ILE A 90 14.30 -9.24 4.55
C ILE A 90 13.93 -9.11 3.06
N MET A 91 13.67 -7.88 2.58
CA MET A 91 13.40 -7.65 1.15
C MET A 91 14.61 -8.00 0.28
N VAL A 92 15.84 -7.71 0.72
CA VAL A 92 17.07 -8.14 0.02
C VAL A 92 17.10 -9.65 -0.12
N LEU A 93 16.86 -10.39 0.97
CA LEU A 93 16.81 -11.86 0.94
C LEU A 93 15.71 -12.37 0.00
N GLY A 94 14.53 -11.73 0.02
CA GLY A 94 13.43 -12.04 -0.90
C GLY A 94 13.82 -11.81 -2.36
N ALA A 95 14.47 -10.70 -2.69
CA ALA A 95 14.93 -10.40 -4.04
C ALA A 95 16.02 -11.40 -4.50
N LEU A 96 16.97 -11.74 -3.64
CA LEU A 96 18.00 -12.74 -3.94
C LEU A 96 17.42 -14.16 -4.11
N ALA A 97 16.32 -14.49 -3.42
CA ALA A 97 15.65 -15.79 -3.56
C ALA A 97 15.02 -15.98 -4.96
N PHE A 98 14.77 -14.91 -5.72
CA PHE A 98 14.36 -15.04 -7.13
C PHE A 98 15.47 -15.57 -8.03
N ILE A 99 16.76 -15.44 -7.66
CA ILE A 99 17.88 -15.92 -8.48
C ILE A 99 17.84 -17.44 -8.63
N PRO A 100 17.83 -18.25 -7.55
CA PRO A 100 17.69 -19.68 -7.69
C PRO A 100 16.33 -20.09 -8.29
N ALA A 101 15.26 -19.34 -8.06
CA ALA A 101 13.97 -19.59 -8.66
C ALA A 101 14.00 -19.45 -10.20
N ALA A 102 14.65 -18.40 -10.70
CA ALA A 102 14.84 -18.16 -12.12
C ALA A 102 15.78 -19.19 -12.75
N ASN A 103 16.90 -19.49 -12.09
CA ASN A 103 17.89 -20.44 -12.62
C ASN A 103 17.36 -21.87 -12.72
N SER A 104 16.51 -22.29 -11.80
CA SER A 104 15.91 -23.64 -11.81
C SER A 104 14.54 -23.67 -12.49
N VAL A 105 14.05 -22.53 -13.01
CA VAL A 105 12.69 -22.39 -13.60
C VAL A 105 11.62 -22.98 -12.66
N SER A 106 11.76 -22.72 -11.35
CA SER A 106 10.95 -23.36 -10.32
C SER A 106 9.86 -22.44 -9.80
N PHE A 107 8.61 -22.78 -10.06
CA PHE A 107 7.45 -22.05 -9.55
C PHE A 107 7.34 -22.08 -8.02
N PRO A 108 7.54 -23.21 -7.31
CA PRO A 108 7.54 -23.21 -5.84
C PRO A 108 8.58 -22.27 -5.21
N LEU A 109 9.80 -22.23 -5.78
CA LEU A 109 10.82 -21.28 -5.31
C LEU A 109 10.41 -19.83 -5.59
N THR A 110 9.75 -19.57 -6.72
CA THR A 110 9.20 -18.25 -7.03
C THR A 110 8.14 -17.82 -6.00
N LEU A 111 7.24 -18.72 -5.59
CA LEU A 111 6.26 -18.44 -4.53
C LEU A 111 6.94 -18.12 -3.19
N GLY A 112 7.97 -18.88 -2.83
CA GLY A 112 8.78 -18.63 -1.63
C GLY A 112 9.48 -17.26 -1.67
N ALA A 113 10.05 -16.89 -2.81
CA ALA A 113 10.68 -15.59 -3.02
C ALA A 113 9.66 -14.43 -2.91
N ILE A 114 8.48 -14.57 -3.53
CA ILE A 114 7.37 -13.61 -3.43
C ILE A 114 6.94 -13.44 -1.96
N PHE A 115 6.72 -14.54 -1.25
CA PHE A 115 6.31 -14.53 0.14
C PHE A 115 7.34 -13.84 1.05
N LEU A 116 8.63 -14.15 0.86
CA LEU A 116 9.71 -13.56 1.64
C LEU A 116 9.86 -12.06 1.35
N LEU A 117 9.79 -11.65 0.08
CA LEU A 117 9.82 -10.25 -0.30
C LEU A 117 8.63 -9.49 0.29
N ALA A 118 7.41 -10.05 0.17
CA ALA A 118 6.20 -9.47 0.72
C ALA A 118 6.22 -9.37 2.25
N THR A 119 6.90 -10.31 2.95
CA THR A 119 7.14 -10.22 4.39
C THR A 119 7.93 -8.96 4.75
N GLY A 120 9.01 -8.70 4.01
CA GLY A 120 9.79 -7.47 4.20
C GLY A 120 8.97 -6.20 3.89
N VAL A 121 8.19 -6.22 2.82
CA VAL A 121 7.28 -5.12 2.44
C VAL A 121 6.24 -4.87 3.53
N CYS A 122 5.61 -5.91 4.06
CA CYS A 122 4.65 -5.83 5.16
C CYS A 122 5.28 -5.18 6.40
N ALA A 123 6.45 -5.64 6.82
CA ALA A 123 7.15 -5.10 7.98
C ALA A 123 7.58 -3.64 7.77
N LEU A 124 8.00 -3.28 6.55
CA LEU A 124 8.34 -1.91 6.19
C LEU A 124 7.12 -1.00 6.26
N GLN A 125 5.99 -1.39 5.68
CA GLN A 125 4.75 -0.60 5.72
C GLN A 125 4.22 -0.46 7.15
N THR A 126 4.24 -1.55 7.94
CA THR A 126 3.80 -1.56 9.34
C THR A 126 4.64 -0.59 10.20
N SER A 127 5.90 -0.34 9.86
CA SER A 127 6.79 0.57 10.59
C SER A 127 6.85 1.97 10.01
N ALA A 128 6.89 2.12 8.68
CA ALA A 128 7.08 3.41 8.02
C ALA A 128 5.81 4.29 8.04
N ASN A 129 4.61 3.70 7.89
CA ASN A 129 3.35 4.45 7.91
C ASN A 129 3.12 5.14 9.27
N PRO A 130 3.14 4.45 10.43
CA PRO A 130 2.98 5.13 11.71
C PRO A 130 4.15 6.07 11.99
N TYR A 131 5.38 5.75 11.57
CA TYR A 131 6.51 6.65 11.72
C TYR A 131 6.27 7.98 10.98
N ALA A 132 5.77 7.97 9.75
CA ALA A 132 5.35 9.17 9.03
C ALA A 132 4.25 9.94 9.78
N ALA A 133 3.29 9.24 10.38
CA ALA A 133 2.20 9.85 11.14
C ALA A 133 2.70 10.59 12.39
N ILE A 134 3.66 10.01 13.13
CA ILE A 134 4.14 10.55 14.41
C ILE A 134 5.27 11.60 14.27
N LEU A 135 5.79 11.83 13.07
CA LEU A 135 6.77 12.89 12.79
C LEU A 135 6.14 14.28 12.77
N GLY A 136 5.53 14.71 13.88
CA GLY A 136 4.96 16.04 14.04
C GLY A 136 3.57 16.04 14.70
N PRO A 137 2.81 17.15 14.66
CA PRO A 137 1.53 17.28 15.34
C PRO A 137 0.51 16.24 14.88
N GLU A 138 -0.27 15.70 15.80
CA GLU A 138 -1.32 14.69 15.52
C GLU A 138 -2.36 15.19 14.53
N SER A 139 -2.75 16.45 14.60
CA SER A 139 -3.72 17.10 13.70
C SER A 139 -3.33 17.04 12.21
N SER A 140 -2.05 16.84 11.89
CA SER A 140 -1.55 16.71 10.51
C SER A 140 -0.99 15.30 10.19
N ALA A 141 -1.27 14.31 11.03
CA ALA A 141 -0.80 12.93 10.82
C ALA A 141 -1.28 12.35 9.48
N ALA A 142 -2.56 12.44 9.16
CA ALA A 142 -3.13 11.97 7.91
C ALA A 142 -2.51 12.65 6.68
N LEU A 143 -2.26 13.96 6.75
CA LEU A 143 -1.57 14.72 5.70
C LEU A 143 -0.17 14.15 5.45
N ARG A 144 0.62 13.91 6.50
CA ARG A 144 1.98 13.38 6.37
C ARG A 144 2.00 11.99 5.77
N VAL A 145 1.15 11.08 6.25
CA VAL A 145 1.05 9.72 5.68
C VAL A 145 0.63 9.79 4.22
N ASN A 146 -0.37 10.63 3.89
CA ASN A 146 -0.85 10.79 2.53
C ASN A 146 0.23 11.36 1.61
N LEU A 147 0.99 12.34 2.05
CA LEU A 147 2.08 12.94 1.28
C LEU A 147 3.22 11.93 1.06
N ALA A 148 3.62 11.15 2.07
CA ALA A 148 4.60 10.08 1.92
C ALA A 148 4.13 9.02 0.90
N GLN A 149 2.85 8.63 0.97
CA GLN A 149 2.24 7.71 0.00
C GLN A 149 2.12 8.32 -1.41
N ALA A 150 2.02 9.64 -1.55
CA ALA A 150 2.04 10.31 -2.85
C ALA A 150 3.41 10.14 -3.54
N PHE A 151 4.52 10.28 -2.79
CA PHE A 151 5.86 9.99 -3.30
C PHE A 151 6.03 8.52 -3.69
N ASN A 152 5.48 7.60 -2.89
CA ASN A 152 5.44 6.17 -3.23
C ASN A 152 4.74 5.94 -4.58
N SER A 153 3.56 6.50 -4.76
CA SER A 153 2.77 6.34 -6.00
C SER A 153 3.47 6.95 -7.22
N GLY A 154 4.04 8.15 -7.05
CA GLY A 154 4.77 8.82 -8.12
C GLY A 154 5.95 8.01 -8.62
N ALA A 155 6.75 7.47 -7.69
CA ALA A 155 7.88 6.63 -8.03
C ALA A 155 7.45 5.26 -8.59
N SER A 156 6.38 4.66 -8.06
CA SER A 156 5.80 3.41 -8.58
C SER A 156 5.35 3.54 -10.03
N ALA A 157 4.83 4.69 -10.43
CA ALA A 157 4.39 4.95 -11.81
C ALA A 157 5.54 4.95 -12.83
N LEU A 158 6.79 5.19 -12.39
CA LEU A 158 7.98 5.15 -13.24
C LEU A 158 8.49 3.71 -13.48
N ALA A 159 8.21 2.79 -12.58
CA ALA A 159 8.76 1.43 -12.63
C ALA A 159 8.36 0.64 -13.89
N PRO A 160 7.09 0.67 -14.38
CA PRO A 160 6.74 -0.02 -15.63
C PRO A 160 7.51 0.52 -16.83
N VAL A 161 7.75 1.84 -16.91
CA VAL A 161 8.52 2.45 -17.99
C VAL A 161 9.97 1.95 -17.96
N VAL A 162 10.60 1.94 -16.80
CA VAL A 162 11.96 1.42 -16.61
C VAL A 162 12.01 -0.08 -16.94
N ALA A 163 11.05 -0.87 -16.44
CA ALA A 163 10.98 -2.30 -16.71
C ALA A 163 10.88 -2.58 -18.21
N THR A 164 9.93 -1.96 -18.90
CA THR A 164 9.69 -2.23 -20.33
C THR A 164 10.82 -1.74 -21.22
N THR A 165 11.38 -0.55 -20.92
CA THR A 165 12.39 0.07 -21.80
C THR A 165 13.77 -0.59 -21.61
N PHE A 166 14.19 -0.86 -20.38
CA PHE A 166 15.57 -1.27 -20.09
C PHE A 166 15.73 -2.75 -19.78
N ILE A 167 14.68 -3.42 -19.28
CA ILE A 167 14.76 -4.78 -18.78
C ILE A 167 14.06 -5.75 -19.76
N LEU A 168 12.76 -5.54 -20.02
CA LEU A 168 11.93 -6.50 -20.75
C LEU A 168 12.07 -6.40 -22.27
N ALA A 169 12.55 -5.28 -22.79
CA ALA A 169 12.75 -5.11 -24.24
C ALA A 169 13.65 -6.18 -24.86
N ASN A 170 14.62 -6.67 -24.13
CA ASN A 170 15.54 -7.72 -24.56
C ASN A 170 15.03 -9.13 -24.26
N ALA A 171 14.24 -9.31 -23.19
CA ALA A 171 13.70 -10.63 -22.81
C ALA A 171 12.77 -11.21 -23.89
N ASN A 172 12.06 -10.36 -24.63
CA ASN A 172 11.16 -10.80 -25.70
C ASN A 172 11.89 -11.26 -26.99
N LYS A 173 13.20 -11.06 -27.06
CA LYS A 173 14.03 -11.49 -28.21
C LYS A 173 14.67 -12.88 -28.03
N MET A 174 14.50 -13.49 -26.86
CA MET A 174 15.12 -14.77 -26.52
C MET A 174 14.21 -15.95 -26.84
N GLY A 175 14.81 -17.04 -27.35
CA GLY A 175 14.07 -18.18 -27.91
C GLY A 175 13.62 -19.21 -26.89
N THR A 176 14.30 -19.34 -25.74
CA THR A 176 14.03 -20.42 -24.78
C THR A 176 13.57 -19.89 -23.42
N THR A 177 12.72 -20.65 -22.73
CA THR A 177 12.22 -20.33 -21.38
C THR A 177 13.36 -20.11 -20.39
N THR A 178 14.41 -20.91 -20.48
CA THR A 178 15.59 -20.81 -19.61
C THR A 178 16.35 -19.51 -19.83
N GLU A 179 16.59 -19.12 -21.09
CA GLU A 179 17.25 -17.84 -21.41
C GLU A 179 16.45 -16.64 -20.92
N GLN A 180 15.11 -16.66 -21.10
CA GLN A 180 14.22 -15.62 -20.61
C GLN A 180 14.22 -15.52 -19.07
N ALA A 181 14.27 -16.65 -18.38
CA ALA A 181 14.36 -16.70 -16.92
C ALA A 181 15.70 -16.15 -16.42
N HIS A 182 16.81 -16.56 -17.04
CA HIS A 182 18.16 -16.09 -16.69
C HIS A 182 18.33 -14.58 -16.85
N MET A 183 17.69 -13.96 -17.83
CA MET A 183 17.74 -12.50 -18.00
C MET A 183 17.15 -11.73 -16.84
N LEU A 184 16.22 -12.33 -16.08
CA LEU A 184 15.62 -11.68 -14.91
C LEU A 184 16.56 -11.70 -13.68
N VAL A 185 17.62 -12.50 -13.69
CA VAL A 185 18.59 -12.56 -12.58
C VAL A 185 19.25 -11.19 -12.35
N THR A 186 19.74 -10.54 -13.41
CA THR A 186 20.38 -9.22 -13.30
C THR A 186 19.49 -8.15 -12.67
N PRO A 187 18.23 -7.95 -13.12
CA PRO A 187 17.28 -7.08 -12.44
C PRO A 187 17.10 -7.37 -10.95
N TYR A 188 17.01 -8.64 -10.55
CA TYR A 188 16.87 -8.98 -9.14
C TYR A 188 18.13 -8.69 -8.32
N ILE A 189 19.32 -8.86 -8.88
CA ILE A 189 20.58 -8.43 -8.25
C ILE A 189 20.59 -6.91 -8.07
N VAL A 190 20.16 -6.15 -9.07
CA VAL A 190 20.08 -4.68 -8.99
C VAL A 190 19.08 -4.23 -7.91
N ILE A 191 17.90 -4.87 -7.85
CA ILE A 191 16.91 -4.62 -6.79
C ILE A 191 17.51 -4.94 -5.42
N ALA A 192 18.13 -6.10 -5.25
CA ALA A 192 18.75 -6.50 -3.98
C ALA A 192 19.85 -5.53 -3.55
N ALA A 193 20.74 -5.14 -4.47
CA ALA A 193 21.79 -4.16 -4.21
C ALA A 193 21.22 -2.78 -3.83
N SER A 194 20.19 -2.32 -4.53
CA SER A 194 19.51 -1.05 -4.24
C SER A 194 18.85 -1.06 -2.86
N LEU A 195 18.17 -2.15 -2.49
CA LEU A 195 17.57 -2.33 -1.17
C LEU A 195 18.63 -2.41 -0.07
N LEU A 196 19.76 -3.08 -0.34
CA LEU A 196 20.89 -3.19 0.59
C LEU A 196 21.49 -1.81 0.87
N VAL A 197 21.78 -1.04 -0.19
CA VAL A 197 22.28 0.35 -0.07
C VAL A 197 21.27 1.19 0.73
N LEU A 198 19.99 1.11 0.41
CA LEU A 198 18.95 1.83 1.15
C LEU A 198 18.92 1.42 2.62
N GLY A 199 19.07 0.14 2.94
CA GLY A 199 19.16 -0.37 4.31
C GLY A 199 20.32 0.25 5.08
N PHE A 200 21.52 0.31 4.49
CA PHE A 200 22.67 0.96 5.10
C PHE A 200 22.52 2.49 5.22
N VAL A 201 21.92 3.13 4.23
CA VAL A 201 21.61 4.57 4.30
C VAL A 201 20.67 4.83 5.47
N VAL A 202 19.54 4.12 5.58
CA VAL A 202 18.58 4.28 6.69
C VAL A 202 19.25 3.98 8.04
N MET A 203 20.13 2.99 8.10
CA MET A 203 20.87 2.64 9.31
C MET A 203 21.79 3.79 9.77
N GLY A 204 22.47 4.46 8.83
CA GLY A 204 23.36 5.59 9.11
C GLY A 204 22.65 6.92 9.40
N LEU A 205 21.40 7.09 8.95
CA LEU A 205 20.65 8.32 9.16
C LEU A 205 20.25 8.50 10.62
N HIS A 206 20.37 9.72 11.16
CA HIS A 206 19.83 10.07 12.48
C HIS A 206 18.32 10.35 12.35
N LEU A 207 17.52 9.27 12.31
CA LEU A 207 16.08 9.39 12.44
C LEU A 207 15.75 9.57 13.93
N PRO A 208 14.98 10.62 14.32
CA PRO A 208 14.60 10.81 15.71
C PRO A 208 13.97 9.53 16.27
N ALA A 209 14.45 9.09 17.42
CA ALA A 209 13.69 8.13 18.20
C ALA A 209 12.41 8.86 18.62
N VAL A 210 11.37 8.77 17.80
CA VAL A 210 10.06 9.29 18.17
C VAL A 210 9.51 8.29 19.18
N THR A 211 9.82 8.53 20.43
CA THR A 211 9.03 8.10 21.56
C THR A 211 7.73 8.88 21.45
N SER A 212 6.83 8.38 20.60
CA SER A 212 5.53 8.99 20.46
C SER A 212 4.85 8.92 21.80
N THR A 213 4.38 10.06 22.22
CA THR A 213 3.58 10.24 23.41
C THR A 213 4.23 9.80 24.71
N ARG A 214 4.90 10.76 25.38
CA ARG A 214 5.23 10.76 26.81
C ARG A 214 5.76 9.41 27.34
N ASP A 215 7.11 9.27 27.35
CA ASP A 215 7.83 8.28 28.16
C ASP A 215 7.64 6.78 27.88
N PHE A 216 7.46 6.37 26.60
CA PHE A 216 7.52 4.96 26.25
C PHE A 216 8.98 4.46 26.19
N ARG A 217 9.37 3.58 27.10
CA ARG A 217 10.59 2.77 26.97
C ARG A 217 10.22 1.42 26.36
N PRO A 218 11.02 0.88 25.41
CA PRO A 218 10.83 -0.49 24.93
C PRO A 218 10.85 -1.44 26.14
N GLY A 219 9.78 -2.22 26.34
CA GLY A 219 9.63 -3.12 27.47
C GLY A 219 8.72 -2.66 28.61
N ASP A 220 8.21 -1.43 28.59
CA ASP A 220 7.15 -1.03 29.53
C ASP A 220 5.86 -1.78 29.17
N ASP A 221 5.55 -2.83 29.92
CA ASP A 221 4.21 -3.41 29.92
C ASP A 221 3.24 -2.34 30.39
N VAL A 222 2.25 -2.01 29.57
CA VAL A 222 1.15 -1.15 29.96
C VAL A 222 0.33 -1.94 30.99
N ALA A 223 0.71 -1.82 32.26
CA ALA A 223 0.03 -2.47 33.37
C ALA A 223 -1.43 -2.00 33.40
N GLY A 224 -2.36 -2.91 33.11
CA GLY A 224 -3.79 -2.66 33.02
C GLY A 224 -4.31 -2.49 31.58
N GLY A 225 -3.49 -2.78 30.54
CA GLY A 225 -3.81 -2.51 29.15
C GLY A 225 -4.95 -3.36 28.59
N ARG A 226 -5.99 -2.70 28.13
CA ARG A 226 -7.01 -3.31 27.26
C ARG A 226 -6.33 -3.86 25.99
N SER A 227 -6.84 -4.99 25.51
CA SER A 227 -6.37 -5.59 24.24
C SER A 227 -6.54 -4.59 23.10
N ILE A 228 -5.59 -4.55 22.14
CA ILE A 228 -5.72 -3.74 20.92
C ILE A 228 -7.02 -4.03 20.16
N TRP A 229 -7.51 -5.26 20.24
CA TRP A 229 -8.76 -5.70 19.62
C TRP A 229 -10.02 -5.10 20.25
N SER A 230 -9.94 -4.54 21.46
CA SER A 230 -11.07 -3.82 22.09
C SER A 230 -11.22 -2.38 21.57
N HIS A 231 -10.24 -1.87 20.80
CA HIS A 231 -10.29 -0.56 20.21
C HIS A 231 -11.05 -0.63 18.86
N SER A 232 -12.34 -0.31 18.89
CA SER A 232 -13.23 -0.45 17.72
C SER A 232 -12.73 0.29 16.48
N HIS A 233 -12.18 1.50 16.63
CA HIS A 233 -11.64 2.28 15.51
C HIS A 233 -10.44 1.60 14.81
N VAL A 234 -9.64 0.81 15.53
CA VAL A 234 -8.55 0.01 14.98
C VAL A 234 -9.10 -1.15 14.15
N VAL A 235 -10.05 -1.90 14.71
CA VAL A 235 -10.68 -3.05 14.02
C VAL A 235 -11.47 -2.60 12.79
N LEU A 236 -12.25 -1.54 12.93
CA LEU A 236 -12.97 -0.95 11.79
C LEU A 236 -12.01 -0.34 10.76
N GLY A 237 -10.86 0.22 11.19
CA GLY A 237 -9.81 0.69 10.31
C GLY A 237 -9.16 -0.46 9.52
N MET A 238 -8.90 -1.60 10.17
CA MET A 238 -8.45 -2.84 9.52
C MET A 238 -9.43 -3.29 8.43
N LEU A 239 -10.73 -3.32 8.75
CA LEU A 239 -11.78 -3.63 7.77
C LEU A 239 -11.87 -2.56 6.68
N GLY A 240 -11.67 -1.28 7.00
CA GLY A 240 -11.61 -0.19 6.04
C GLY A 240 -10.48 -0.39 5.02
N ILE A 241 -9.28 -0.76 5.48
CA ILE A 241 -8.16 -1.12 4.60
C ILE A 241 -8.48 -2.37 3.78
N PHE A 242 -9.13 -3.38 4.38
CA PHE A 242 -9.55 -4.60 3.69
C PHE A 242 -10.46 -4.29 2.49
N PHE A 243 -11.48 -3.51 2.69
CA PHE A 243 -12.39 -3.13 1.62
C PHE A 243 -11.72 -2.22 0.60
N TYR A 244 -10.90 -1.26 1.05
CA TYR A 244 -10.20 -0.34 0.16
C TYR A 244 -9.20 -1.07 -0.75
N VAL A 245 -8.28 -1.86 -0.18
CA VAL A 245 -7.25 -2.56 -0.97
C VAL A 245 -7.90 -3.60 -1.90
N GLY A 246 -8.95 -4.25 -1.40
CA GLY A 246 -9.69 -5.22 -2.18
C GLY A 246 -10.37 -4.62 -3.40
N GLU A 247 -11.06 -3.49 -3.26
CA GLU A 247 -11.75 -2.85 -4.37
C GLU A 247 -10.77 -2.16 -5.33
N GLU A 248 -9.70 -1.51 -4.83
CA GLU A 248 -8.67 -0.89 -5.66
C GLU A 248 -8.06 -1.90 -6.63
N ILE A 249 -7.67 -3.07 -6.12
CA ILE A 249 -7.07 -4.14 -6.93
C ILE A 249 -8.11 -4.75 -7.88
N ALA A 250 -9.35 -4.93 -7.44
CA ALA A 250 -10.42 -5.48 -8.27
C ALA A 250 -10.70 -4.56 -9.47
N LEU A 251 -10.86 -3.25 -9.24
CA LEU A 251 -11.10 -2.27 -10.30
C LEU A 251 -9.92 -2.19 -11.29
N ALA A 252 -8.68 -2.19 -10.78
CA ALA A 252 -7.50 -2.21 -11.64
C ALA A 252 -7.42 -3.49 -12.50
N ALA A 253 -7.70 -4.66 -11.90
CA ALA A 253 -7.63 -5.95 -12.59
C ALA A 253 -8.66 -6.08 -13.70
N ILE A 254 -9.88 -5.56 -13.50
CA ILE A 254 -10.96 -5.67 -14.48
C ILE A 254 -10.93 -4.57 -15.55
N GLY A 255 -10.20 -3.48 -15.30
CA GLY A 255 -10.24 -2.26 -16.13
C GLY A 255 -9.98 -2.49 -17.60
N VAL A 256 -9.02 -3.37 -17.95
CA VAL A 256 -8.72 -3.70 -19.36
C VAL A 256 -9.88 -4.47 -20.00
N ARG A 257 -10.38 -5.53 -19.33
CA ARG A 257 -11.48 -6.34 -19.83
C ARG A 257 -12.75 -5.51 -19.98
N PHE A 258 -13.06 -4.69 -18.98
CA PHE A 258 -14.22 -3.80 -19.01
C PHE A 258 -14.13 -2.78 -20.15
N GLY A 259 -12.94 -2.17 -20.36
CA GLY A 259 -12.74 -1.25 -21.48
C GLY A 259 -13.02 -1.89 -22.84
N VAL A 260 -12.55 -3.12 -23.05
CA VAL A 260 -12.81 -3.87 -24.29
C VAL A 260 -14.30 -4.22 -24.44
N GLU A 261 -14.97 -4.68 -23.39
CA GLU A 261 -16.40 -4.98 -23.38
C GLU A 261 -17.25 -3.73 -23.66
N GLN A 262 -16.78 -2.55 -23.25
CA GLN A 262 -17.45 -1.26 -23.51
C GLN A 262 -17.10 -0.64 -24.88
N GLY A 263 -16.45 -1.37 -25.78
CA GLY A 263 -16.22 -0.97 -27.17
C GLY A 263 -14.89 -0.27 -27.44
N ILE A 264 -13.94 -0.31 -26.49
CA ILE A 264 -12.58 0.16 -26.76
C ILE A 264 -11.86 -0.89 -27.61
N SER A 265 -11.66 -0.60 -28.88
CA SER A 265 -11.21 -1.54 -29.92
C SER A 265 -9.77 -2.05 -29.74
N SER A 266 -8.96 -1.45 -28.86
CA SER A 266 -7.54 -1.82 -28.66
C SER A 266 -7.23 -2.15 -27.22
N VAL A 267 -6.70 -3.35 -26.98
CA VAL A 267 -6.19 -3.79 -25.67
C VAL A 267 -5.10 -2.84 -25.14
N LYS A 268 -4.29 -2.24 -26.03
CA LYS A 268 -3.28 -1.25 -25.65
C LYS A 268 -3.92 0.01 -25.08
N ILE A 269 -5.00 0.50 -25.72
CA ILE A 269 -5.75 1.66 -25.22
C ILE A 269 -6.45 1.32 -23.91
N ALA A 270 -7.04 0.13 -23.81
CA ALA A 270 -7.63 -0.34 -22.55
C ALA A 270 -6.59 -0.45 -21.43
N GLY A 271 -5.35 -0.86 -21.72
CA GLY A 271 -4.25 -0.85 -20.76
C GLY A 271 -3.86 0.55 -20.26
N LEU A 272 -3.98 1.58 -21.12
CA LEU A 272 -3.76 2.98 -20.71
C LEU A 272 -4.79 3.45 -19.68
N LEU A 273 -6.01 2.91 -19.68
CA LEU A 273 -7.04 3.25 -18.68
C LEU A 273 -6.58 2.90 -17.26
N VAL A 274 -5.97 1.74 -17.08
CA VAL A 274 -5.41 1.32 -15.78
C VAL A 274 -4.25 2.25 -15.38
N THR A 275 -3.43 2.64 -16.34
CA THR A 275 -2.36 3.63 -16.09
C THR A 275 -2.94 4.97 -15.65
N ILE A 276 -3.97 5.47 -16.34
CA ILE A 276 -4.65 6.72 -15.97
C ILE A 276 -5.30 6.60 -14.58
N TYR A 277 -5.93 5.47 -14.28
CA TYR A 277 -6.49 5.19 -12.95
C TYR A 277 -5.44 5.38 -11.84
N TYR A 278 -4.25 4.77 -11.96
CA TYR A 278 -3.16 4.95 -10.99
C TYR A 278 -2.55 6.35 -10.98
N LEU A 279 -2.50 7.02 -12.13
CA LEU A 279 -2.08 8.42 -12.20
C LEU A 279 -3.08 9.34 -11.47
N LEU A 280 -4.37 9.07 -11.58
CA LEU A 280 -5.40 9.80 -10.83
C LEU A 280 -5.30 9.56 -9.32
N ILE A 281 -4.96 8.35 -8.89
CA ILE A 281 -4.64 8.09 -7.47
C ILE A 281 -3.47 8.98 -7.03
N MET A 282 -2.40 9.03 -7.80
CA MET A 282 -1.22 9.85 -7.48
C MET A 282 -1.58 11.35 -7.41
N VAL A 283 -2.22 11.88 -8.45
CA VAL A 283 -2.65 13.29 -8.50
C VAL A 283 -3.59 13.61 -7.35
N GLY A 284 -4.56 12.74 -7.09
CA GLY A 284 -5.50 12.88 -5.98
C GLY A 284 -4.82 12.85 -4.60
N ARG A 285 -3.72 12.10 -4.42
CA ARG A 285 -2.92 12.13 -3.17
C ARG A 285 -2.27 13.49 -2.94
N PHE A 286 -1.66 14.09 -3.96
CA PHE A 286 -1.09 15.43 -3.83
C PHE A 286 -2.18 16.49 -3.58
N ALA A 287 -3.26 16.46 -4.36
CA ALA A 287 -4.40 17.36 -4.19
C ALA A 287 -5.07 17.17 -2.82
N GLY A 288 -5.27 15.92 -2.40
CA GLY A 288 -5.83 15.57 -1.10
C GLY A 288 -4.95 16.05 0.06
N SER A 289 -3.61 15.92 -0.05
CA SER A 289 -2.69 16.48 0.93
C SER A 289 -2.85 17.99 1.06
N ALA A 290 -2.97 18.70 -0.05
CA ALA A 290 -3.21 20.14 -0.04
C ALA A 290 -4.58 20.49 0.57
N LEU A 291 -5.62 19.72 0.28
CA LEU A 291 -6.97 19.93 0.85
C LEU A 291 -7.01 19.63 2.36
N MET A 292 -6.24 18.67 2.84
CA MET A 292 -6.16 18.32 4.28
C MET A 292 -5.58 19.44 5.15
N THR A 293 -4.94 20.47 4.56
CA THR A 293 -4.55 21.68 5.29
C THR A 293 -5.73 22.54 5.71
N ARG A 294 -6.91 22.38 5.07
CA ARG A 294 -8.12 23.18 5.28
C ARG A 294 -9.33 22.34 5.66
N ILE A 295 -9.39 21.09 5.24
CA ILE A 295 -10.52 20.18 5.44
C ILE A 295 -10.04 19.00 6.26
N ARG A 296 -10.82 18.64 7.28
CA ARG A 296 -10.51 17.49 8.16
C ARG A 296 -10.48 16.20 7.35
N PRO A 297 -9.46 15.32 7.58
CA PRO A 297 -9.25 14.10 6.80
C PRO A 297 -10.48 13.19 6.71
N GLU A 298 -11.20 13.00 7.81
CA GLU A 298 -12.40 12.17 7.85
C GLU A 298 -13.53 12.71 6.96
N LYS A 299 -13.66 14.04 6.84
CA LYS A 299 -14.67 14.65 5.94
C LYS A 299 -14.29 14.44 4.48
N LEU A 300 -13.00 14.55 4.14
CA LEU A 300 -12.51 14.24 2.79
C LEU A 300 -12.73 12.77 2.46
N LEU A 301 -12.46 11.88 3.42
CA LEU A 301 -12.69 10.43 3.25
C LEU A 301 -14.16 10.13 2.93
N VAL A 302 -15.09 10.74 3.67
CA VAL A 302 -16.54 10.62 3.43
C VAL A 302 -16.92 11.15 2.05
N GLY A 303 -16.44 12.35 1.69
CA GLY A 303 -16.74 12.97 0.40
C GLY A 303 -16.27 12.12 -0.78
N LEU A 304 -15.05 11.58 -0.70
CA LEU A 304 -14.50 10.72 -1.75
C LEU A 304 -15.14 9.32 -1.75
N GLY A 305 -15.55 8.80 -0.58
CA GLY A 305 -16.33 7.56 -0.51
C GLY A 305 -17.69 7.70 -1.21
N ILE A 306 -18.42 8.78 -0.94
CA ILE A 306 -19.69 9.09 -1.63
C ILE A 306 -19.44 9.27 -3.14
N PHE A 307 -18.37 9.98 -3.53
CA PHE A 307 -18.00 10.17 -4.93
C PHE A 307 -17.74 8.82 -5.61
N GLY A 308 -17.03 7.88 -4.98
CA GLY A 308 -16.82 6.54 -5.49
C GLY A 308 -18.13 5.75 -5.66
N ILE A 309 -19.05 5.82 -4.68
CA ILE A 309 -20.39 5.21 -4.78
C ILE A 309 -21.13 5.75 -6.01
N LEU A 310 -21.16 7.07 -6.19
CA LEU A 310 -21.87 7.70 -7.31
C LEU A 310 -21.25 7.33 -8.66
N LEU A 311 -19.91 7.30 -8.75
CA LEU A 311 -19.22 6.86 -9.98
C LEU A 311 -19.54 5.41 -10.33
N MET A 312 -19.49 4.49 -9.35
CA MET A 312 -19.81 3.09 -9.61
C MET A 312 -21.29 2.88 -9.96
N ALA A 313 -22.20 3.57 -9.28
CA ALA A 313 -23.62 3.52 -9.60
C ALA A 313 -23.89 4.04 -11.03
N LEU A 314 -23.27 5.16 -11.39
CA LEU A 314 -23.35 5.71 -12.75
C LEU A 314 -22.74 4.74 -13.79
N GLY A 315 -21.60 4.13 -13.48
CA GLY A 315 -20.96 3.12 -14.33
C GLY A 315 -21.84 1.87 -14.55
N MET A 316 -22.66 1.50 -13.54
CA MET A 316 -23.65 0.42 -13.69
C MET A 316 -24.81 0.78 -14.61
N MET A 317 -25.19 2.06 -14.66
CA MET A 317 -26.39 2.53 -15.38
C MET A 317 -26.06 3.02 -16.80
N THR A 318 -24.79 3.15 -17.16
CA THR A 318 -24.34 3.70 -18.44
C THR A 318 -23.50 2.70 -19.21
N SER A 319 -23.15 3.02 -20.47
CA SER A 319 -22.34 2.17 -21.33
C SER A 319 -21.29 2.98 -22.10
N GLY A 320 -20.39 2.28 -22.77
CA GLY A 320 -19.36 2.89 -23.61
C GLY A 320 -18.36 3.75 -22.82
N THR A 321 -17.92 4.84 -23.42
CA THR A 321 -16.88 5.72 -22.84
C THR A 321 -17.27 6.29 -21.48
N LEU A 322 -18.56 6.58 -21.25
CA LEU A 322 -19.01 7.14 -19.97
C LEU A 322 -18.83 6.13 -18.82
N ALA A 323 -19.24 4.87 -19.02
CA ALA A 323 -19.05 3.82 -18.03
C ALA A 323 -17.56 3.59 -17.70
N VAL A 324 -16.72 3.57 -18.72
CA VAL A 324 -15.27 3.44 -18.56
C VAL A 324 -14.68 4.65 -17.84
N SER A 325 -15.13 5.86 -18.15
CA SER A 325 -14.69 7.08 -17.46
C SER A 325 -15.03 7.05 -15.98
N CYS A 326 -16.19 6.52 -15.60
CA CYS A 326 -16.58 6.33 -14.21
C CYS A 326 -15.59 5.42 -13.47
N LEU A 327 -15.22 4.28 -14.05
CA LEU A 327 -14.23 3.38 -13.46
C LEU A 327 -12.87 4.07 -13.30
N VAL A 328 -12.40 4.77 -14.33
CA VAL A 328 -11.09 5.46 -14.29
C VAL A 328 -11.07 6.58 -13.25
N LEU A 329 -12.16 7.36 -13.15
CA LEU A 329 -12.30 8.43 -12.14
C LEU A 329 -12.35 7.92 -10.70
N CYS A 330 -12.67 6.65 -10.46
CA CYS A 330 -12.53 6.04 -9.13
C CYS A 330 -11.09 6.11 -8.60
N GLY A 331 -10.09 6.26 -9.49
CA GLY A 331 -8.73 6.57 -9.06
C GLY A 331 -8.62 7.83 -8.20
N LEU A 332 -9.40 8.88 -8.50
CA LEU A 332 -9.47 10.06 -7.63
C LEU A 332 -10.17 9.76 -6.30
N ALA A 333 -11.26 8.99 -6.33
CA ALA A 333 -11.95 8.57 -5.12
C ALA A 333 -11.02 7.80 -4.18
N ASN A 334 -10.22 6.90 -4.73
CA ASN A 334 -9.30 6.01 -4.01
C ASN A 334 -8.05 6.71 -3.46
N SER A 335 -7.75 7.91 -3.92
CA SER A 335 -6.46 8.55 -3.73
C SER A 335 -5.99 8.65 -2.27
N ILE A 336 -6.85 9.14 -1.37
CA ILE A 336 -6.47 9.37 0.03
C ILE A 336 -6.96 8.28 1.00
N MET A 337 -7.70 7.27 0.51
CA MET A 337 -8.41 6.34 1.39
C MET A 337 -7.46 5.57 2.29
N TYR A 338 -6.46 4.87 1.72
CA TYR A 338 -5.50 4.11 2.50
C TYR A 338 -4.81 4.94 3.59
N PRO A 339 -4.12 6.05 3.24
CA PRO A 339 -3.38 6.83 4.23
C PRO A 339 -4.28 7.46 5.28
N THR A 340 -5.49 7.86 4.92
CA THR A 340 -6.45 8.47 5.86
C THR A 340 -7.02 7.43 6.81
N ILE A 341 -7.48 6.28 6.31
CA ILE A 341 -7.99 5.19 7.15
C ILE A 341 -6.89 4.72 8.12
N PHE A 342 -5.66 4.56 7.61
CA PHE A 342 -4.52 4.14 8.42
C PHE A 342 -4.24 5.16 9.54
N ALA A 343 -4.14 6.45 9.21
CA ALA A 343 -3.86 7.50 10.18
C ALA A 343 -4.95 7.65 11.25
N LEU A 344 -6.23 7.58 10.83
CA LEU A 344 -7.37 7.61 11.75
C LEU A 344 -7.42 6.36 12.64
N GLY A 345 -7.05 5.20 12.09
CA GLY A 345 -7.07 3.94 12.83
C GLY A 345 -5.98 3.82 13.90
N ILE A 346 -4.85 4.53 13.76
CA ILE A 346 -3.81 4.57 14.79
C ILE A 346 -3.92 5.80 15.71
N ALA A 347 -4.89 6.69 15.48
CA ALA A 347 -5.06 7.89 16.30
C ALA A 347 -5.35 7.53 17.75
N GLU A 348 -4.83 8.34 18.69
CA GLU A 348 -5.06 8.25 20.13
C GLU A 348 -4.64 6.90 20.78
N LEU A 349 -3.85 6.05 20.08
CA LEU A 349 -3.41 4.76 20.63
C LEU A 349 -2.21 4.88 21.58
N GLY A 350 -1.50 6.01 21.56
CA GLY A 350 -0.33 6.19 22.43
C GLY A 350 0.67 5.03 22.31
N PRO A 351 0.99 4.33 23.41
CA PRO A 351 1.92 3.19 23.42
C PRO A 351 1.47 2.01 22.56
N LEU A 352 0.18 1.89 22.25
CA LEU A 352 -0.36 0.80 21.42
C LEU A 352 -0.28 1.08 19.93
N THR A 353 0.28 2.21 19.49
CA THR A 353 0.38 2.59 18.06
C THR A 353 1.05 1.51 17.21
N SER A 354 2.13 0.89 17.70
CA SER A 354 2.82 -0.20 16.99
C SER A 354 1.95 -1.44 16.82
N LYS A 355 1.24 -1.85 17.88
CA LYS A 355 0.26 -2.96 17.82
C LYS A 355 -0.89 -2.62 16.88
N GLY A 356 -1.44 -1.40 16.99
CA GLY A 356 -2.50 -0.90 16.14
C GLY A 356 -2.11 -0.91 14.67
N SER A 357 -0.90 -0.44 14.35
CA SER A 357 -0.35 -0.51 13.00
C SER A 357 -0.30 -1.94 12.47
N GLY A 358 0.17 -2.90 13.27
CA GLY A 358 0.18 -4.31 12.91
C GLY A 358 -1.21 -4.85 12.60
N VAL A 359 -2.20 -4.53 13.44
CA VAL A 359 -3.60 -4.96 13.22
C VAL A 359 -4.19 -4.35 11.96
N ILE A 360 -4.06 -3.04 11.76
CA ILE A 360 -4.61 -2.34 10.58
C ILE A 360 -3.98 -2.88 9.29
N THR A 361 -2.69 -3.19 9.28
CA THR A 361 -1.96 -3.70 8.12
C THR A 361 -2.47 -5.09 7.68
N ILE A 362 -3.10 -5.90 8.55
CA ILE A 362 -3.79 -7.15 8.16
C ILE A 362 -4.82 -6.88 7.06
N GLY A 363 -5.47 -5.71 7.09
CA GLY A 363 -6.49 -5.33 6.11
C GLY A 363 -6.03 -5.44 4.65
N ASN A 364 -4.72 -5.37 4.36
CA ASN A 364 -4.21 -5.56 3.00
C ASN A 364 -4.62 -6.92 2.39
N VAL A 365 -4.98 -7.91 3.20
CA VAL A 365 -5.51 -9.23 2.74
C VAL A 365 -6.76 -9.08 1.89
N GLY A 366 -7.47 -7.97 1.97
CA GLY A 366 -8.58 -7.63 1.07
C GLY A 366 -8.22 -7.75 -0.41
N GLY A 367 -6.95 -7.45 -0.76
CA GLY A 367 -6.43 -7.62 -2.12
C GLY A 367 -6.37 -9.09 -2.61
N ALA A 368 -6.41 -10.07 -1.70
CA ALA A 368 -6.55 -11.48 -2.08
C ALA A 368 -8.01 -11.97 -2.07
N ALA A 369 -8.89 -11.30 -1.33
CA ALA A 369 -10.27 -11.78 -1.12
C ALA A 369 -11.28 -11.14 -2.09
N ILE A 370 -11.25 -9.82 -2.24
CA ILE A 370 -12.24 -9.08 -3.02
C ILE A 370 -12.10 -9.29 -4.54
N PRO A 371 -10.89 -9.27 -5.17
CA PRO A 371 -10.78 -9.43 -6.61
C PRO A 371 -11.29 -10.77 -7.13
N PRO A 372 -11.01 -11.94 -6.50
CA PRO A 372 -11.62 -13.20 -6.92
C PRO A 372 -13.14 -13.20 -6.75
N LEU A 373 -13.67 -12.63 -5.66
CA LEU A 373 -15.11 -12.52 -5.46
C LEU A 373 -15.75 -11.64 -6.54
N PHE A 374 -15.12 -10.51 -6.87
CA PHE A 374 -15.55 -9.65 -7.97
C PHE A 374 -15.54 -10.40 -9.30
N GLY A 375 -14.48 -11.18 -9.59
CA GLY A 375 -14.38 -12.00 -10.79
C GLY A 375 -15.51 -13.01 -10.90
N LEU A 376 -15.81 -13.75 -9.82
CA LEU A 376 -16.93 -14.69 -9.77
C LEU A 376 -18.28 -13.99 -10.03
N MET A 377 -18.50 -12.83 -9.41
CA MET A 377 -19.73 -12.06 -9.66
C MET A 377 -19.79 -11.58 -11.12
N ALA A 378 -18.67 -11.10 -11.69
CA ALA A 378 -18.60 -10.65 -13.07
C ALA A 378 -18.89 -11.78 -14.07
N ASP A 379 -18.44 -13.01 -13.80
CA ASP A 379 -18.71 -14.17 -14.65
C ASP A 379 -20.18 -14.60 -14.62
N HIS A 380 -20.90 -14.41 -13.51
CA HIS A 380 -22.30 -14.79 -13.37
C HIS A 380 -23.30 -13.71 -13.81
N MET A 381 -23.01 -12.44 -13.54
CA MET A 381 -23.98 -11.35 -13.76
C MET A 381 -23.45 -10.24 -14.70
N GLY A 382 -22.22 -10.39 -15.23
CA GLY A 382 -21.54 -9.38 -16.03
C GLY A 382 -20.81 -8.34 -15.19
N ILE A 383 -19.77 -7.72 -15.77
CA ILE A 383 -18.85 -6.80 -15.06
C ILE A 383 -19.60 -5.60 -14.48
N GLN A 384 -20.55 -5.01 -15.23
CA GLN A 384 -21.29 -3.84 -14.78
C GLN A 384 -22.13 -4.08 -13.53
N HIS A 385 -22.85 -5.22 -13.47
CA HIS A 385 -23.62 -5.56 -12.29
C HIS A 385 -22.74 -5.96 -11.10
N ALA A 386 -21.54 -6.49 -11.37
CA ALA A 386 -20.56 -6.79 -10.32
C ALA A 386 -20.02 -5.54 -9.61
N PHE A 387 -20.19 -4.32 -10.17
CA PHE A 387 -19.85 -3.06 -9.51
C PHE A 387 -20.61 -2.83 -8.20
N ILE A 388 -21.64 -3.60 -7.89
CA ILE A 388 -22.27 -3.58 -6.58
C ILE A 388 -21.27 -3.91 -5.45
N LEU A 389 -20.27 -4.75 -5.71
CA LEU A 389 -19.26 -5.10 -4.70
C LEU A 389 -18.35 -3.90 -4.34
N PRO A 390 -17.72 -3.17 -5.28
CA PRO A 390 -17.06 -1.89 -4.98
C PRO A 390 -17.95 -0.87 -4.29
N ILE A 391 -19.23 -0.78 -4.65
CA ILE A 391 -20.18 0.11 -3.96
C ILE A 391 -20.28 -0.27 -2.48
N ILE A 392 -20.42 -1.56 -2.16
CA ILE A 392 -20.46 -2.04 -0.76
C ILE A 392 -19.14 -1.65 -0.03
N CYS A 393 -18.00 -1.79 -0.70
CA CYS A 393 -16.71 -1.38 -0.14
C CYS A 393 -16.69 0.13 0.18
N TYR A 394 -17.09 0.97 -0.76
CA TYR A 394 -17.17 2.43 -0.55
C TYR A 394 -18.18 2.82 0.53
N VAL A 395 -19.31 2.13 0.64
CA VAL A 395 -20.29 2.34 1.73
C VAL A 395 -19.63 2.10 3.08
N PHE A 396 -18.87 1.00 3.23
CA PHE A 396 -18.16 0.75 4.48
C PHE A 396 -17.11 1.81 4.79
N ILE A 397 -16.31 2.22 3.78
CA ILE A 397 -15.29 3.27 3.93
C ILE A 397 -15.94 4.61 4.33
N THR A 398 -17.09 4.93 3.71
CA THR A 398 -17.87 6.13 4.07
C THR A 398 -18.38 6.07 5.51
N TYR A 399 -18.91 4.92 5.94
CA TYR A 399 -19.32 4.68 7.32
C TYR A 399 -18.14 4.85 8.29
N TYR A 400 -16.96 4.29 7.93
CA TYR A 400 -15.76 4.46 8.74
C TYR A 400 -15.41 5.95 8.92
N GLY A 401 -15.42 6.72 7.84
CA GLY A 401 -15.15 8.17 7.89
C GLY A 401 -16.22 9.00 8.63
N LEU A 402 -17.48 8.54 8.70
CA LEU A 402 -18.56 9.21 9.43
C LEU A 402 -18.50 8.96 10.94
N SER A 403 -18.28 7.71 11.36
CA SER A 403 -18.39 7.31 12.76
C SER A 403 -17.38 6.26 13.22
N GLY A 404 -16.98 5.33 12.35
CA GLY A 404 -16.16 4.18 12.72
C GLY A 404 -14.74 4.52 13.17
N TYR A 405 -14.21 5.68 12.79
CA TYR A 405 -12.87 6.14 13.16
C TYR A 405 -12.79 6.68 14.60
N LYS A 406 -13.93 6.94 15.24
CA LYS A 406 -13.93 7.56 16.59
C LYS A 406 -13.47 6.54 17.62
N PRO A 407 -12.50 6.91 18.48
CA PRO A 407 -12.13 6.08 19.61
C PRO A 407 -13.34 5.78 20.50
N SER A 408 -13.41 4.59 21.08
CA SER A 408 -14.47 4.24 22.04
C SER A 408 -14.41 5.16 23.24
N ARG A 409 -15.51 5.84 23.58
CA ARG A 409 -15.60 6.76 24.73
C ARG A 409 -15.27 6.10 26.07
N ASP A 410 -15.26 4.77 26.14
CA ASP A 410 -14.87 3.98 27.32
C ASP A 410 -13.35 3.77 27.42
N ALA A 411 -12.56 4.46 26.60
CA ALA A 411 -11.08 4.36 26.58
C ALA A 411 -10.40 5.53 27.33
N ALA A 412 -11.17 6.42 27.96
CA ALA A 412 -10.67 7.51 28.81
C ALA A 412 -10.63 7.14 30.29
#